data_4a6177cc2989ae65b6ff2e33d995be21
#
_entry.id   4a6177cc2989ae65b6ff2e33d995be21
#
_cell.length_a   1.000
_cell.length_b   1.000
_cell.length_c   1.000
_cell.angle_alpha   90.00
_cell.angle_beta   90.00
_cell.angle_gamma   90.00
#
_symmetry.space_group_name_H-M   'P 1'
#
loop_
_entity.id
_entity.type
_entity.pdbx_description
1 polymer ?
#
loop_
_entity_poly.entity_id
_entity_poly.type
_entity_poly.pdbx_seq_one_letter_code
_entity_poly.pdbx_strand_id
1 'polypeptide(L)' 'DTVGIIAKVCTYLAENGINILDISQTIVQGYFNMMMIVDTNQMQKTFGDMADELAVLGEEIGVVIKCQKEEIFDKMHRI' A
#
# COMPACT_ATOMS: atom_id res chain seq x y z
N ASP A 1 3.23 0.51 16.54
CA ASP A 1 1.97 1.23 16.65
C ASP A 1 1.53 1.74 15.26
N THR A 2 0.29 2.22 15.17
CA THR A 2 -0.29 2.66 13.90
C THR A 2 0.52 3.79 13.25
N VAL A 3 0.97 4.75 14.03
CA VAL A 3 1.75 5.88 13.51
C VAL A 3 3.07 5.39 12.92
N GLY A 4 3.75 4.50 13.61
CA GLY A 4 5.01 3.93 13.14
C GLY A 4 4.83 3.12 11.85
N ILE A 5 3.75 2.36 11.75
CA ILE A 5 3.43 1.59 10.55
C ILE A 5 3.21 2.52 9.35
N ILE A 6 2.38 3.54 9.53
CA ILE A 6 2.09 4.51 8.46
C ILE A 6 3.37 5.22 8.03
N ALA A 7 4.20 5.63 8.99
CA ALA A 7 5.44 6.35 8.69
C ALA A 7 6.38 5.50 7.83
N LYS A 8 6.56 4.24 8.19
CA LYS A 8 7.46 3.36 7.44
C LYS A 8 6.95 3.09 6.02
N VAL A 9 5.66 2.85 5.88
CA VAL A 9 5.06 2.62 4.55
C VAL A 9 5.16 3.89 3.69
N CYS A 10 4.82 5.04 4.25
CA CYS A 10 4.88 6.31 3.51
C CYS A 10 6.31 6.66 3.12
N THR A 11 7.28 6.39 3.98
CA THR A 11 8.69 6.62 3.67
C THR A 11 9.12 5.76 2.48
N TYR A 12 8.76 4.48 2.50
CA TYR A 12 9.07 3.60 1.38
C TYR A 12 8.47 4.13 0.08
N LEU A 13 7.20 4.51 0.10
CA LEU A 13 6.52 5.01 -1.09
C LEU A 13 7.19 6.27 -1.62
N ALA A 14 7.52 7.21 -0.73
CA ALA A 14 8.16 8.46 -1.12
C ALA A 14 9.53 8.22 -1.74
N GLU A 15 10.31 7.32 -1.15
CA GLU A 15 11.66 7.00 -1.64
C GLU A 15 11.64 6.36 -3.01
N ASN A 16 10.54 5.74 -3.39
CA ASN A 16 10.42 5.04 -4.66
C ASN A 16 9.58 5.81 -5.69
N GLY A 17 9.30 7.07 -5.44
CA GLY A 17 8.59 7.91 -6.40
C GLY A 17 7.12 7.57 -6.53
N ILE A 18 6.53 6.99 -5.50
CA ILE A 18 5.12 6.61 -5.49
C ILE A 18 4.33 7.67 -4.74
N ASN A 19 3.35 8.25 -5.42
CA ASN A 19 2.54 9.32 -4.85
C ASN A 19 1.26 8.77 -4.24
N ILE A 20 0.94 9.17 -3.02
CA ILE A 20 -0.27 8.72 -2.33
C ILE A 20 -1.42 9.63 -2.73
N LEU A 21 -2.48 9.05 -3.26
CA LEU A 21 -3.66 9.77 -3.70
C LEU A 21 -4.77 9.75 -2.64
N ASP A 22 -4.87 8.67 -1.89
CA ASP A 22 -5.91 8.55 -0.87
C ASP A 22 -5.50 7.51 0.17
N ILE A 23 -5.93 7.73 1.41
CA ILE A 23 -5.74 6.79 2.51
C ILE A 23 -7.07 6.64 3.23
N SER A 24 -7.47 5.39 3.45
CA SER A 24 -8.67 5.05 4.17
C SER A 24 -8.32 4.09 5.30
N GLN A 25 -8.79 4.37 6.50
CA GLN A 25 -8.51 3.54 7.66
C GLN A 25 -9.83 3.07 8.28
N THR A 26 -9.88 1.79 8.64
CA THR A 26 -11.03 1.22 9.31
C THR A 26 -10.58 0.23 10.37
N ILE A 27 -11.46 -0.02 11.33
CA ILE A 27 -11.24 -1.07 12.32
C ILE A 27 -12.37 -2.08 12.11
N VAL A 28 -11.99 -3.34 11.80
CA VAL A 28 -12.94 -4.42 11.57
C VAL A 28 -12.67 -5.49 12.60
N GLN A 29 -13.66 -5.75 13.47
CA GLN A 29 -13.55 -6.76 14.53
C GLN A 29 -12.29 -6.61 15.39
N GLY A 30 -11.93 -5.36 15.70
CA GLY A 30 -10.76 -5.07 16.50
C GLY A 30 -9.44 -5.06 15.73
N TYR A 31 -9.46 -5.36 14.43
CA TYR A 31 -8.27 -5.33 13.60
C TYR A 31 -8.20 -4.04 12.81
N PHE A 32 -7.01 -3.44 12.79
CA PHE A 32 -6.75 -2.24 12.02
C PHE A 32 -6.56 -2.60 10.55
N ASN A 33 -7.28 -1.91 9.68
CA ASN A 33 -7.15 -2.06 8.22
C ASN A 33 -6.88 -0.69 7.60
N MET A 34 -5.98 -0.66 6.63
CA MET A 34 -5.69 0.56 5.90
C MET A 34 -5.63 0.26 4.41
N MET A 35 -6.29 1.08 3.61
CA MET A 35 -6.22 1.01 2.16
C MET A 35 -5.63 2.30 1.64
N MET A 36 -4.66 2.19 0.75
CA MET A 36 -4.07 3.34 0.07
C MET A 36 -4.29 3.23 -1.42
N ILE A 37 -4.65 4.34 -2.03
CA ILE A 37 -4.65 4.46 -3.49
C ILE A 37 -3.43 5.29 -3.85
N VAL A 38 -2.59 4.76 -4.71
CA VAL A 38 -1.32 5.38 -5.04
C VAL A 38 -1.14 5.50 -6.56
N ASP A 39 -0.35 6.48 -6.96
CA ASP A 39 0.04 6.69 -8.35
C ASP A 39 1.49 6.23 -8.51
N THR A 40 1.70 5.23 -9.36
CA THR A 40 3.02 4.65 -9.61
C THR A 40 3.65 5.13 -10.91
N ASN A 41 3.11 6.17 -11.53
CA ASN A 41 3.61 6.64 -12.84
C ASN A 41 5.07 7.09 -12.79
N GLN A 42 5.54 7.57 -11.65
CA GLN A 42 6.93 8.01 -11.48
C GLN A 42 7.83 6.93 -10.85
N MET A 43 7.28 5.77 -10.55
CA MET A 43 8.02 4.69 -9.95
C MET A 43 8.97 4.06 -10.98
N GLN A 44 10.21 3.80 -10.56
CA GLN A 44 11.23 3.22 -11.44
C GLN A 44 11.38 1.71 -11.26
N LYS A 45 10.47 1.09 -10.55
CA LYS A 45 10.44 -0.35 -10.31
C LYS A 45 9.26 -0.98 -11.02
N THR A 46 9.33 -2.30 -11.20
CA THR A 46 8.17 -3.04 -11.67
C THR A 46 7.16 -3.18 -10.54
N PHE A 47 5.91 -3.43 -10.89
CA PHE A 47 4.88 -3.68 -9.90
C PHE A 47 5.23 -4.89 -9.03
N GLY A 48 5.77 -5.95 -9.64
CA GLY A 48 6.17 -7.14 -8.89
C GLY A 48 7.25 -6.86 -7.85
N ASP A 49 8.26 -6.07 -8.21
CA ASP A 49 9.31 -5.70 -7.26
C ASP A 49 8.76 -4.88 -6.11
N MET A 50 7.90 -3.93 -6.41
CA MET A 50 7.26 -3.11 -5.38
C MET A 50 6.42 -3.97 -4.43
N ALA A 51 5.61 -4.87 -4.98
CA ALA A 51 4.76 -5.74 -4.17
C ALA A 51 5.59 -6.63 -3.25
N ASP A 52 6.69 -7.19 -3.76
CA ASP A 52 7.58 -8.04 -2.98
C ASP A 52 8.26 -7.25 -1.86
N GLU A 53 8.74 -6.06 -2.16
CA GLU A 53 9.42 -5.21 -1.18
C GLU A 53 8.45 -4.76 -0.09
N LEU A 54 7.23 -4.41 -0.46
CA LEU A 54 6.21 -4.06 0.52
C LEU A 54 5.80 -5.24 1.39
N ALA A 55 5.75 -6.45 0.81
CA ALA A 55 5.47 -7.64 1.60
C ALA A 55 6.53 -7.88 2.65
N VAL A 56 7.82 -7.71 2.29
CA VAL A 56 8.93 -7.83 3.24
C VAL A 56 8.85 -6.75 4.32
N LEU A 57 8.59 -5.51 3.91
CA LEU A 57 8.41 -4.42 4.87
C LEU A 57 7.28 -4.73 5.85
N GLY A 58 6.17 -5.26 5.34
CA GLY A 58 5.06 -5.66 6.18
C GLY A 58 5.46 -6.69 7.23
N GLU A 59 6.23 -7.70 6.83
CA GLU A 59 6.74 -8.69 7.77
C GLU A 59 7.59 -8.06 8.86
N GLU A 60 8.45 -7.11 8.49
CA GLU A 60 9.32 -6.43 9.45
C GLU A 60 8.55 -5.62 10.49
N ILE A 61 7.42 -5.03 10.10
CA ILE A 61 6.64 -4.20 11.00
C ILE A 61 5.38 -4.89 11.54
N GLY A 62 5.21 -6.17 11.21
CA GLY A 62 4.15 -6.98 11.80
C GLY A 62 2.77 -6.83 11.17
N VAL A 63 2.72 -6.50 9.88
CA VAL A 63 1.45 -6.37 9.15
C VAL A 63 1.52 -7.13 7.82
N VAL A 64 0.36 -7.31 7.21
CA VAL A 64 0.27 -7.89 5.86
C VAL A 64 -0.04 -6.79 4.88
N ILE A 65 0.80 -6.64 3.86
CA ILE A 65 0.61 -5.64 2.81
C ILE A 65 0.37 -6.36 1.49
N LYS A 66 -0.76 -6.07 0.85
CA LYS A 66 -1.13 -6.64 -0.45
C LYS A 66 -1.29 -5.50 -1.45
N CYS A 67 -0.83 -5.74 -2.67
CA CYS A 67 -0.89 -4.74 -3.74
C CYS A 67 -1.76 -5.25 -4.88
N GLN A 68 -2.57 -4.35 -5.44
CA GLN A 68 -3.41 -4.65 -6.60
C GLN A 68 -3.31 -3.49 -7.59
N LYS A 69 -3.34 -3.81 -8.87
CA LYS A 69 -3.36 -2.79 -9.91
C LYS A 69 -4.76 -2.19 -10.05
N GLU A 70 -4.79 -0.92 -10.38
CA GLU A 70 -6.04 -0.18 -10.57
C GLU A 70 -6.98 -0.84 -11.57
N GLU A 71 -6.44 -1.42 -12.64
CA GLU A 71 -7.25 -2.12 -13.64
C GLU A 71 -8.13 -3.21 -13.03
N ILE A 72 -7.55 -3.96 -12.08
CA ILE A 72 -8.28 -5.02 -11.39
C ILE A 72 -9.35 -4.40 -10.50
N PHE A 73 -9.00 -3.33 -9.82
CA PHE A 73 -9.93 -2.62 -8.95
C PHE A 73 -11.11 -2.06 -9.72
N ASP A 74 -10.85 -1.43 -10.87
CA ASP A 74 -11.90 -0.88 -11.72
C ASP A 74 -12.88 -1.96 -12.20
N LYS A 75 -12.34 -3.11 -12.60
CA LYS A 75 -13.18 -4.22 -13.05
C LYS A 75 -14.07 -4.74 -11.93
N MET A 76 -13.60 -4.72 -10.70
CA MET A 76 -14.37 -5.16 -9.56
C MET A 76 -15.48 -4.18 -9.18
N HIS A 77 -15.32 -2.92 -9.50
CA HIS A 77 -16.29 -1.88 -9.15
C HIS A 77 -17.23 -1.48 -10.28
N ARG A 78 -16.95 -1.92 -11.49
CA ARG A 78 -17.84 -1.65 -12.63
C ARG A 78 -18.97 -2.67 -12.64
N ILE A 79 -20.12 -2.12 -12.72
CA ILE A 79 -21.36 -2.91 -12.82
C ILE A 79 -21.81 -2.92 -14.27
#